data_e706d55c6a438e710299b55b620f3b0d
#
_entry.id   e706d55c6a438e710299b55b620f3b0d
#
_cell.length_a   1.000
_cell.length_b   1.000
_cell.length_c   1.000
_cell.angle_alpha   90.00
_cell.angle_beta   90.00
_cell.angle_gamma   90.00
#
_symmetry.space_group_name_H-M   'P 1'
#
loop_
_entity.id
_entity.type
_entity.pdbx_description
1 polymer ?
#
loop_
_entity_poly.entity_id
_entity_poly.type
_entity_poly.pdbx_seq_one_letter_code
_entity_poly.pdbx_strand_id
1 'polypeptide(L)'
;MKKFLTATTCLVFLALLVHGAAFAQRTTTGDRKLNSLLGKIDQLAKADREGFIRQLSQKHNVPEEEIRQAKERYGLSDGDTFMATVLSKIFKKPVGVVAEEYSKNQGQGWGVMAMNMGIKPGSPEFKQMKANARGSLDNMKAMAKAKKKQQKKEMKKEREQGRKIKDENQGKGQEKGKKK
;
A
#
# COMPACT_ATOMS: atom_id res chain seq x y z
N MET A 1 21.89 10.44 -62.68
CA MET A 1 20.51 10.12 -62.28
C MET A 1 20.50 10.04 -60.76
N LYS A 2 19.88 11.03 -60.13
CA LYS A 2 20.12 11.41 -58.69
C LYS A 2 19.02 10.81 -57.81
N LYS A 3 19.40 10.00 -56.84
CA LYS A 3 19.26 10.13 -55.38
C LYS A 3 17.96 10.80 -54.87
N PHE A 4 16.96 10.02 -54.48
CA PHE A 4 15.97 10.38 -53.50
C PHE A 4 15.71 9.14 -52.62
N LEU A 5 16.57 8.97 -51.66
CA LEU A 5 16.36 8.05 -50.55
C LEU A 5 16.74 8.80 -49.32
N THR A 6 15.84 8.97 -48.38
CA THR A 6 16.00 9.46 -47.02
C THR A 6 14.98 10.54 -46.64
N ALA A 7 13.85 10.16 -46.14
CA ALA A 7 13.08 10.99 -45.16
C ALA A 7 11.94 10.25 -44.47
N THR A 8 11.77 8.94 -44.72
CA THR A 8 10.56 8.26 -44.21
C THR A 8 10.82 7.30 -43.05
N THR A 9 12.06 7.17 -42.59
CA THR A 9 12.42 6.19 -41.55
C THR A 9 12.59 6.77 -40.14
N CYS A 10 12.46 8.08 -39.95
CA CYS A 10 12.63 8.71 -38.64
C CYS A 10 11.35 8.96 -37.85
N LEU A 11 10.17 8.76 -38.43
CA LEU A 11 8.88 9.11 -37.81
C LEU A 11 8.19 7.92 -37.11
N VAL A 12 8.73 6.71 -37.23
CA VAL A 12 8.13 5.53 -36.58
C VAL A 12 8.73 5.23 -35.20
N PHE A 13 9.88 5.83 -34.87
CA PHE A 13 10.56 5.54 -33.58
C PHE A 13 10.17 6.47 -32.42
N LEU A 14 9.35 7.50 -32.63
CA LEU A 14 8.94 8.44 -31.58
C LEU A 14 7.57 8.15 -30.98
N ALA A 15 6.89 7.08 -31.42
CA ALA A 15 5.54 6.74 -30.94
C ALA A 15 5.50 5.67 -29.83
N LEU A 16 6.64 5.22 -29.32
CA LEU A 16 6.71 4.07 -28.37
C LEU A 16 7.13 4.43 -26.94
N LEU A 17 7.14 5.70 -26.55
CA LEU A 17 7.54 6.11 -25.19
C LEU A 17 6.44 6.79 -24.37
N VAL A 18 5.17 6.64 -24.73
CA VAL A 18 4.06 7.04 -23.86
C VAL A 18 3.37 5.80 -23.32
N HIS A 19 4.13 4.93 -22.69
CA HIS A 19 3.55 4.07 -21.64
C HIS A 19 3.49 4.94 -20.40
N GLY A 20 2.59 5.91 -20.43
CA GLY A 20 2.21 6.66 -19.26
C GLY A 20 1.84 5.66 -18.17
N ALA A 21 2.57 5.67 -17.06
CA ALA A 21 2.10 5.11 -15.82
C ALA A 21 0.67 5.63 -15.65
N ALA A 22 -0.31 4.78 -15.89
CA ALA A 22 -1.68 5.03 -15.52
C ALA A 22 -1.65 5.12 -13.99
N PHE A 23 -1.41 6.32 -13.48
CA PHE A 23 -1.78 6.66 -12.11
C PHE A 23 -3.27 6.33 -12.05
N ALA A 24 -3.58 5.23 -11.39
CA ALA A 24 -4.96 4.88 -11.08
C ALA A 24 -5.54 6.08 -10.32
N GLN A 25 -6.20 6.97 -11.06
CA GLN A 25 -6.90 8.11 -10.48
C GLN A 25 -7.96 7.47 -9.59
N ARG A 26 -7.79 7.65 -8.28
CA ARG A 26 -8.79 7.17 -7.33
C ARG A 26 -10.10 7.83 -7.68
N THR A 27 -11.03 7.02 -8.17
CA THR A 27 -12.39 7.44 -8.45
C THR A 27 -13.05 7.89 -7.16
N THR A 28 -13.73 9.01 -7.20
CA THR A 28 -14.41 9.54 -6.02
C THR A 28 -15.51 8.59 -5.61
N THR A 29 -15.49 8.12 -4.37
CA THR A 29 -16.52 7.19 -3.84
C THR A 29 -17.89 7.84 -3.65
N GLY A 30 -18.06 9.10 -4.03
CA GLY A 30 -19.19 9.93 -3.60
C GLY A 30 -19.15 10.32 -2.10
N ASP A 31 -18.37 9.62 -1.28
CA ASP A 31 -18.15 9.93 0.14
C ASP A 31 -16.71 10.44 0.34
N ARG A 32 -16.56 11.76 0.48
CA ARG A 32 -15.27 12.43 0.70
C ARG A 32 -14.51 11.90 1.92
N LYS A 33 -15.24 11.48 2.97
CA LYS A 33 -14.62 10.92 4.18
C LYS A 33 -14.02 9.55 3.91
N LEU A 34 -14.73 8.69 3.19
CA LEU A 34 -14.22 7.38 2.78
C LEU A 34 -13.02 7.51 1.86
N ASN A 35 -13.07 8.39 0.86
CA ASN A 35 -11.93 8.69 -0.02
C ASN A 35 -10.68 9.11 0.76
N SER A 36 -10.86 10.02 1.73
CA SER A 36 -9.76 10.46 2.60
C SER A 36 -9.17 9.31 3.44
N LEU A 37 -10.01 8.41 3.96
CA LEU A 37 -9.55 7.25 4.72
C LEU A 37 -8.75 6.29 3.83
N LEU A 38 -9.26 5.96 2.63
CA LEU A 38 -8.56 5.08 1.69
C LEU A 38 -7.22 5.68 1.24
N GLY A 39 -7.16 7.02 0.99
CA GLY A 39 -5.91 7.73 0.70
C GLY A 39 -4.85 7.59 1.77
N LYS A 40 -5.26 7.65 3.02
CA LYS A 40 -4.35 7.47 4.15
C LYS A 40 -3.91 6.00 4.29
N ILE A 41 -4.79 5.04 3.98
CA ILE A 41 -4.44 3.61 3.94
C ILE A 41 -3.37 3.38 2.87
N ASP A 42 -3.54 3.90 1.65
CA ASP A 42 -2.53 3.80 0.59
C ASP A 42 -1.16 4.31 1.04
N GLN A 43 -1.13 5.48 1.68
CA GLN A 43 0.14 6.07 2.13
C GLN A 43 0.85 5.21 3.18
N LEU A 44 0.09 4.64 4.13
CA LEU A 44 0.68 3.80 5.18
C LEU A 44 1.08 2.42 4.68
N ALA A 45 0.29 1.82 3.78
CA ALA A 45 0.57 0.51 3.21
C ALA A 45 1.85 0.50 2.36
N LYS A 46 2.19 1.62 1.70
CA LYS A 46 3.43 1.74 0.92
C LYS A 46 4.69 1.43 1.72
N ALA A 47 4.69 1.70 3.03
CA ALA A 47 5.84 1.47 3.90
C ALA A 47 6.07 -0.02 4.22
N ASP A 48 5.01 -0.85 4.16
CA ASP A 48 5.06 -2.28 4.46
C ASP A 48 3.87 -2.99 3.82
N ARG A 49 3.93 -3.21 2.49
CA ARG A 49 2.83 -3.84 1.73
C ARG A 49 2.57 -5.27 2.15
N GLU A 50 3.62 -6.02 2.40
CA GLU A 50 3.50 -7.41 2.83
C GLU A 50 2.82 -7.49 4.21
N GLY A 51 3.25 -6.67 5.14
CA GLY A 51 2.59 -6.57 6.45
C GLY A 51 1.14 -6.10 6.33
N PHE A 52 0.83 -5.23 5.40
CA PHE A 52 -0.54 -4.77 5.13
C PHE A 52 -1.43 -5.92 4.64
N ILE A 53 -0.99 -6.69 3.63
CA ILE A 53 -1.75 -7.84 3.09
C ILE A 53 -1.97 -8.89 4.17
N ARG A 54 -0.91 -9.20 4.95
CA ARG A 54 -1.01 -10.11 6.10
C ARG A 54 -2.05 -9.67 7.12
N GLN A 55 -2.09 -8.38 7.46
CA GLN A 55 -3.10 -7.83 8.36
C GLN A 55 -4.51 -7.95 7.80
N LEU A 56 -4.70 -7.69 6.51
CA LEU A 56 -6.00 -7.87 5.85
C LEU A 56 -6.45 -9.33 5.92
N SER A 57 -5.55 -10.25 5.57
CA SER A 57 -5.77 -11.69 5.64
C SER A 57 -6.24 -12.11 7.02
N GLN A 58 -5.46 -11.80 8.05
CA GLN A 58 -5.75 -12.18 9.44
C GLN A 58 -7.05 -11.56 9.95
N LYS A 59 -7.25 -10.26 9.71
CA LYS A 59 -8.41 -9.54 10.22
C LYS A 59 -9.73 -9.99 9.58
N HIS A 60 -9.69 -10.30 8.30
CA HIS A 60 -10.89 -10.63 7.52
C HIS A 60 -11.01 -12.11 7.22
N ASN A 61 -10.05 -12.94 7.69
CA ASN A 61 -10.00 -14.38 7.42
C ASN A 61 -10.15 -14.66 5.91
N VAL A 62 -9.24 -14.08 5.13
CA VAL A 62 -9.11 -14.25 3.67
C VAL A 62 -7.68 -14.66 3.37
N PRO A 63 -7.42 -15.68 2.55
CA PRO A 63 -6.05 -16.07 2.18
C PRO A 63 -5.26 -14.89 1.59
N GLU A 64 -4.00 -14.72 2.01
CA GLU A 64 -3.12 -13.65 1.49
C GLU A 64 -3.01 -13.71 -0.03
N GLU A 65 -2.90 -14.93 -0.56
CA GLU A 65 -2.78 -15.15 -2.00
C GLU A 65 -4.00 -14.68 -2.78
N GLU A 66 -5.21 -14.90 -2.27
CA GLU A 66 -6.44 -14.39 -2.88
C GLU A 66 -6.45 -12.85 -2.95
N ILE A 67 -5.97 -12.20 -1.88
CA ILE A 67 -5.86 -10.74 -1.82
C ILE A 67 -4.82 -10.23 -2.84
N ARG A 68 -3.66 -10.90 -2.95
CA ARG A 68 -2.59 -10.53 -3.90
C ARG A 68 -3.07 -10.68 -5.34
N GLN A 69 -3.65 -11.83 -5.67
CA GLN A 69 -4.17 -12.10 -7.01
C GLN A 69 -5.23 -11.08 -7.42
N ALA A 70 -6.16 -10.74 -6.54
CA ALA A 70 -7.16 -9.71 -6.82
C ALA A 70 -6.51 -8.34 -7.04
N LYS A 71 -5.54 -7.97 -6.18
CA LYS A 71 -4.81 -6.70 -6.31
C LYS A 71 -4.07 -6.58 -7.64
N GLU A 72 -3.32 -7.60 -8.01
CA GLU A 72 -2.50 -7.61 -9.23
C GLU A 72 -3.35 -7.69 -10.47
N ARG A 73 -4.31 -8.63 -10.51
CA ARG A 73 -5.16 -8.86 -11.68
C ARG A 73 -5.99 -7.64 -12.05
N TYR A 74 -6.48 -6.90 -11.08
CA TYR A 74 -7.36 -5.75 -11.31
C TYR A 74 -6.67 -4.39 -11.09
N GLY A 75 -5.35 -4.36 -10.85
CA GLY A 75 -4.58 -3.13 -10.68
C GLY A 75 -5.04 -2.28 -9.49
N LEU A 76 -5.46 -2.91 -8.40
CA LEU A 76 -6.03 -2.20 -7.26
C LEU A 76 -4.96 -1.41 -6.47
N SER A 77 -5.27 -0.20 -6.05
CA SER A 77 -4.50 0.49 -5.02
C SER A 77 -4.57 -0.27 -3.68
N ASP A 78 -3.72 0.06 -2.72
CA ASP A 78 -3.78 -0.58 -1.40
C ASP A 78 -5.11 -0.27 -0.68
N GLY A 79 -5.64 0.95 -0.83
CA GLY A 79 -6.95 1.34 -0.32
C GLY A 79 -8.11 0.61 -1.02
N ASP A 80 -8.00 0.39 -2.33
CA ASP A 80 -9.00 -0.38 -3.08
C ASP A 80 -8.95 -1.86 -2.72
N THR A 81 -7.75 -2.42 -2.54
CA THR A 81 -7.56 -3.79 -2.04
C THR A 81 -8.20 -3.98 -0.66
N PHE A 82 -8.00 -2.99 0.23
CA PHE A 82 -8.68 -2.96 1.52
C PHE A 82 -10.21 -3.01 1.36
N MET A 83 -10.78 -2.15 0.50
CA MET A 83 -12.22 -2.10 0.30
C MET A 83 -12.76 -3.38 -0.33
N ALA A 84 -12.09 -3.94 -1.34
CA ALA A 84 -12.47 -5.22 -1.94
C ALA A 84 -12.50 -6.34 -0.88
N THR A 85 -11.50 -6.39 0.01
CA THR A 85 -11.44 -7.38 1.09
C THR A 85 -12.56 -7.17 2.13
N VAL A 86 -12.85 -5.93 2.52
CA VAL A 86 -13.94 -5.64 3.46
C VAL A 86 -15.30 -6.02 2.88
N LEU A 87 -15.55 -5.62 1.63
CA LEU A 87 -16.83 -5.89 0.97
C LEU A 87 -17.01 -7.38 0.64
N SER A 88 -15.92 -8.13 0.36
CA SER A 88 -16.00 -9.56 0.18
C SER A 88 -16.61 -10.27 1.39
N LYS A 89 -16.30 -9.82 2.60
CA LYS A 89 -16.87 -10.35 3.84
C LYS A 89 -18.32 -9.93 4.04
N ILE A 90 -18.67 -8.69 3.72
CA ILE A 90 -20.05 -8.20 3.84
C ILE A 90 -20.97 -8.93 2.87
N PHE A 91 -20.53 -9.12 1.63
CA PHE A 91 -21.29 -9.81 0.58
C PHE A 91 -21.15 -11.33 0.58
N LYS A 92 -20.25 -11.89 1.39
CA LYS A 92 -19.91 -13.32 1.40
C LYS A 92 -19.50 -13.80 0.01
N LYS A 93 -18.70 -13.00 -0.70
CA LYS A 93 -18.16 -13.29 -2.04
C LYS A 93 -16.62 -13.32 -2.02
N PRO A 94 -15.97 -14.06 -2.92
CA PRO A 94 -14.52 -13.99 -3.09
C PRO A 94 -14.04 -12.56 -3.36
N VAL A 95 -12.84 -12.20 -2.87
CA VAL A 95 -12.26 -10.86 -3.09
C VAL A 95 -12.12 -10.55 -4.58
N GLY A 96 -11.73 -11.55 -5.37
CA GLY A 96 -11.59 -11.42 -6.83
C GLY A 96 -12.90 -11.01 -7.52
N VAL A 97 -14.04 -11.54 -7.08
CA VAL A 97 -15.36 -11.18 -7.62
C VAL A 97 -15.70 -9.72 -7.31
N VAL A 98 -15.43 -9.27 -6.10
CA VAL A 98 -15.65 -7.87 -5.69
C VAL A 98 -14.70 -6.92 -6.42
N ALA A 99 -13.44 -7.32 -6.59
CA ALA A 99 -12.44 -6.57 -7.34
C ALA A 99 -12.79 -6.44 -8.83
N GLU A 100 -13.30 -7.52 -9.44
CA GLU A 100 -13.77 -7.52 -10.82
C GLU A 100 -14.94 -6.55 -11.01
N GLU A 101 -15.93 -6.61 -10.13
CA GLU A 101 -17.09 -5.70 -10.19
C GLU A 101 -16.67 -4.24 -10.03
N TYR A 102 -15.74 -3.96 -9.13
CA TYR A 102 -15.16 -2.62 -9.00
C TYR A 102 -14.43 -2.19 -10.27
N SER A 103 -13.66 -3.08 -10.89
CA SER A 103 -12.90 -2.75 -12.11
C SER A 103 -13.80 -2.42 -13.30
N LYS A 104 -14.96 -3.08 -13.43
CA LYS A 104 -15.97 -2.77 -14.45
C LYS A 104 -16.64 -1.41 -14.23
N ASN A 105 -16.67 -0.93 -13.00
CA ASN A 105 -17.32 0.31 -12.57
C ASN A 105 -16.30 1.39 -12.17
N GLN A 106 -15.06 1.32 -12.65
CA GLN A 106 -14.05 2.34 -12.38
C GLN A 106 -14.56 3.72 -12.80
N GLY A 107 -14.54 4.68 -11.87
CA GLY A 107 -15.09 6.01 -12.08
C GLY A 107 -16.29 6.33 -11.20
N GLN A 108 -17.05 5.33 -10.77
CA GLN A 108 -18.21 5.55 -9.90
C GLN A 108 -17.87 5.50 -8.40
N GLY A 109 -16.74 4.86 -8.06
CA GLY A 109 -16.23 4.74 -6.69
C GLY A 109 -16.96 3.72 -5.82
N TRP A 110 -16.36 3.39 -4.69
CA TRP A 110 -16.81 2.35 -3.77
C TRP A 110 -18.19 2.56 -3.18
N GLY A 111 -18.61 3.82 -3.01
CA GLY A 111 -19.96 4.15 -2.49
C GLY A 111 -21.05 3.72 -3.46
N VAL A 112 -20.87 4.01 -4.75
CA VAL A 112 -21.84 3.64 -5.80
C VAL A 112 -21.83 2.13 -5.99
N MET A 113 -20.65 1.50 -6.05
CA MET A 113 -20.53 0.07 -6.15
C MET A 113 -21.24 -0.66 -4.98
N ALA A 114 -21.03 -0.20 -3.75
CA ALA A 114 -21.71 -0.75 -2.58
C ALA A 114 -23.24 -0.64 -2.70
N MET A 115 -23.75 0.50 -3.21
CA MET A 115 -25.18 0.66 -3.48
C MET A 115 -25.69 -0.31 -4.55
N ASN A 116 -24.96 -0.46 -5.65
CA ASN A 116 -25.34 -1.40 -6.72
C ASN A 116 -25.36 -2.86 -6.23
N MET A 117 -24.54 -3.18 -5.23
CA MET A 117 -24.53 -4.47 -4.56
C MET A 117 -25.53 -4.57 -3.38
N GLY A 118 -26.39 -3.57 -3.17
CA GLY A 118 -27.48 -3.60 -2.20
C GLY A 118 -27.22 -2.94 -0.85
N ILE A 119 -26.04 -2.32 -0.65
CA ILE A 119 -25.74 -1.55 0.57
C ILE A 119 -26.29 -0.13 0.42
N LYS A 120 -27.34 0.18 1.15
CA LYS A 120 -27.94 1.52 1.15
C LYS A 120 -27.08 2.53 1.91
N PRO A 121 -26.95 3.79 1.42
CA PRO A 121 -26.31 4.86 2.18
C PRO A 121 -26.96 5.00 3.56
N GLY A 122 -26.11 5.06 4.61
CA GLY A 122 -26.59 5.16 6.00
C GLY A 122 -27.02 3.87 6.66
N SER A 123 -27.08 2.75 5.92
CA SER A 123 -27.39 1.42 6.49
C SER A 123 -26.33 0.98 7.51
N PRO A 124 -26.63 -0.02 8.35
CA PRO A 124 -25.65 -0.63 9.26
C PRO A 124 -24.40 -1.11 8.53
N GLU A 125 -24.55 -1.75 7.36
CA GLU A 125 -23.44 -2.27 6.54
C GLU A 125 -22.57 -1.12 6.01
N PHE A 126 -23.18 -0.01 5.57
CA PHE A 126 -22.47 1.17 5.13
C PHE A 126 -21.66 1.83 6.27
N LYS A 127 -22.27 1.90 7.46
CA LYS A 127 -21.58 2.37 8.67
C LYS A 127 -20.45 1.44 9.07
N GLN A 128 -20.65 0.13 9.01
CA GLN A 128 -19.63 -0.89 9.29
C GLN A 128 -18.45 -0.81 8.31
N MET A 129 -18.71 -0.65 7.02
CA MET A 129 -17.69 -0.45 6.00
C MET A 129 -16.77 0.74 6.35
N LYS A 130 -17.35 1.88 6.73
CA LYS A 130 -16.60 3.08 7.14
C LYS A 130 -15.89 2.90 8.48
N ALA A 131 -16.48 2.21 9.44
CA ALA A 131 -15.87 1.89 10.71
C ALA A 131 -14.67 0.96 10.53
N ASN A 132 -14.76 -0.03 9.65
CA ASN A 132 -13.66 -0.92 9.29
C ASN A 132 -12.49 -0.13 8.68
N ALA A 133 -12.76 0.82 7.77
CA ALA A 133 -11.72 1.66 7.18
C ALA A 133 -11.02 2.53 8.24
N ARG A 134 -11.77 3.14 9.16
CA ARG A 134 -11.21 3.93 10.25
C ARG A 134 -10.36 3.07 11.20
N GLY A 135 -10.92 1.95 11.68
CA GLY A 135 -10.22 1.05 12.60
C GLY A 135 -8.94 0.47 12.00
N SER A 136 -8.93 0.13 10.71
CA SER A 136 -7.71 -0.31 10.03
C SER A 136 -6.68 0.80 9.94
N LEU A 137 -7.07 2.01 9.61
CA LEU A 137 -6.18 3.16 9.55
C LEU A 137 -5.53 3.43 10.93
N ASP A 138 -6.31 3.36 12.01
CA ASP A 138 -5.80 3.61 13.36
C ASP A 138 -4.83 2.51 13.81
N ASN A 139 -5.12 1.25 13.50
CA ASN A 139 -4.20 0.13 13.73
C ASN A 139 -2.89 0.29 12.95
N MET A 140 -2.95 0.64 11.66
CA MET A 140 -1.76 0.86 10.84
C MET A 140 -0.88 2.00 11.40
N LYS A 141 -1.50 3.09 11.86
CA LYS A 141 -0.77 4.20 12.52
C LYS A 141 -0.09 3.75 13.81
N ALA A 142 -0.78 2.99 14.65
CA ALA A 142 -0.24 2.47 15.89
C ALA A 142 0.97 1.57 15.63
N MET A 143 0.89 0.67 14.65
CA MET A 143 1.98 -0.22 14.25
C MET A 143 3.17 0.55 13.67
N ALA A 144 2.93 1.52 12.80
CA ALA A 144 3.98 2.38 12.26
C ALA A 144 4.73 3.14 13.37
N LYS A 145 3.99 3.63 14.38
CA LYS A 145 4.58 4.29 15.56
C LYS A 145 5.40 3.33 16.42
N ALA A 146 4.90 2.11 16.63
CA ALA A 146 5.62 1.07 17.38
C ALA A 146 6.93 0.66 16.68
N LYS A 147 6.89 0.43 15.36
CA LYS A 147 8.07 0.10 14.54
C LYS A 147 9.14 1.20 14.60
N LYS A 148 8.75 2.47 14.48
CA LYS A 148 9.68 3.62 14.65
C LYS A 148 10.30 3.68 16.05
N LYS A 149 9.54 3.37 17.10
CA LYS A 149 10.04 3.35 18.49
C LYS A 149 11.06 2.21 18.69
N GLN A 150 10.81 1.04 18.11
CA GLN A 150 11.75 -0.09 18.14
C GLN A 150 13.06 0.25 17.43
N GLN A 151 12.99 0.71 16.19
CA GLN A 151 14.17 1.11 15.42
C GLN A 151 15.04 2.14 16.15
N LYS A 152 14.40 3.14 16.79
CA LYS A 152 15.12 4.14 17.60
C LYS A 152 15.84 3.52 18.81
N LYS A 153 15.23 2.50 19.46
CA LYS A 153 15.87 1.79 20.57
C LYS A 153 17.06 0.95 20.11
N GLU A 154 16.91 0.26 18.97
CA GLU A 154 17.98 -0.55 18.38
C GLU A 154 19.17 0.31 17.98
N MET A 155 18.95 1.40 17.24
CA MET A 155 20.01 2.36 16.89
C MET A 155 20.72 2.96 18.13
N LYS A 156 20.00 3.18 19.23
CA LYS A 156 20.60 3.66 20.46
C LYS A 156 21.52 2.61 21.08
N LYS A 157 21.09 1.34 21.11
CA LYS A 157 21.91 0.21 21.60
C LYS A 157 23.19 0.02 20.77
N GLU A 158 23.05 0.05 19.45
CA GLU A 158 24.20 -0.06 18.54
C GLU A 158 25.23 1.07 18.75
N ARG A 159 24.75 2.29 18.92
CA ARG A 159 25.62 3.45 19.23
C ARG A 159 26.34 3.30 20.58
N GLU A 160 25.66 2.79 21.59
CA GLU A 160 26.25 2.56 22.92
C GLU A 160 27.29 1.43 22.87
N GLN A 161 27.02 0.36 22.12
CA GLN A 161 27.99 -0.73 21.91
C GLN A 161 29.22 -0.24 21.13
N GLY A 162 29.01 0.51 20.05
CA GLY A 162 30.10 1.08 19.27
C GLY A 162 31.02 2.02 20.08
N ARG A 163 30.44 2.79 21.03
CA ARG A 163 31.25 3.62 21.96
C ARG A 163 32.09 2.75 22.89
N LYS A 164 31.51 1.73 23.51
CA LYS A 164 32.25 0.83 24.42
C LYS A 164 33.44 0.14 23.74
N ILE A 165 33.27 -0.34 22.50
CA ILE A 165 34.32 -0.97 21.72
C ILE A 165 35.46 0.04 21.40
N LYS A 166 35.11 1.31 21.10
CA LYS A 166 36.07 2.35 20.81
C LYS A 166 36.89 2.70 22.04
N ASP A 167 36.26 2.84 23.19
CA ASP A 167 36.95 3.16 24.46
C ASP A 167 37.84 2.02 24.91
N GLU A 168 37.44 0.76 24.75
CA GLU A 168 38.25 -0.41 25.06
C GLU A 168 39.51 -0.51 24.16
N ASN A 169 39.38 -0.19 22.87
CA ASN A 169 40.49 -0.20 21.95
C ASN A 169 41.48 0.95 22.21
N GLN A 170 41.03 2.11 22.66
CA GLN A 170 41.90 3.23 23.02
C GLN A 170 42.66 2.95 24.33
N GLY A 171 42.03 2.26 25.30
CA GLY A 171 42.72 1.84 26.55
C GLY A 171 43.88 0.88 26.30
N LYS A 172 43.74 -0.10 25.42
CA LYS A 172 44.79 -1.08 25.07
C LYS A 172 45.97 -0.48 24.29
N GLY A 173 45.78 0.65 23.61
CA GLY A 173 46.83 1.35 22.88
C GLY A 173 47.81 2.10 23.78
N GLN A 174 47.37 2.55 24.96
CA GLN A 174 48.19 3.33 25.89
C GLN A 174 49.10 2.46 26.81
N GLU A 175 48.72 1.20 27.06
CA GLU A 175 49.56 0.29 27.89
C GLU A 175 50.80 -0.21 27.16
N LYS A 176 50.78 -0.30 25.83
CA LYS A 176 51.94 -0.74 25.04
C LYS A 176 53.04 0.34 24.86
N GLY A 177 52.77 1.60 25.19
CA GLY A 177 53.71 2.71 25.06
C GLY A 177 54.57 2.98 26.29
N LYS A 178 54.33 2.31 27.43
CA LYS A 178 55.04 2.56 28.71
C LYS A 178 56.11 1.53 29.07
N LYS A 179 56.44 0.61 28.17
CA LYS A 179 57.55 -0.34 28.35
C LYS A 179 58.62 -0.10 27.28
N LYS A 180 59.40 0.95 27.45
CA LYS A 180 60.75 1.13 26.91
C LYS A 180 61.58 1.95 27.91
#